data_8771554f24a1efb4704dd94a45676222
#
_entry.id   8771554f24a1efb4704dd94a45676222
#
_cell.length_a   1.000
_cell.length_b   1.000
_cell.length_c   1.000
_cell.angle_alpha   90.00
_cell.angle_beta   90.00
_cell.angle_gamma   90.00
#
_symmetry.space_group_name_H-M   'P 1'
#
loop_
_entity.id
_entity.type
_entity.pdbx_description
1 polymer ?
#
loop_
_entity_poly.entity_id
_entity_poly.type
_entity_poly.pdbx_seq_one_letter_code
_entity_poly.pdbx_strand_id
1 'polypeptide(L)'
;GMTMATYAAQNYGAGNVPRIRRGVLQCAMMSVSFSIVMGIVNNVFGKNLIGLFVVGHPEVIETAQIYLAINGSCYFILSLLFIFRYTLQGLGQSFVPTFAGIMEVCMGALAALVLAGMFGFAGACMANPLAWIGSCVPLSIAFLLTMHRLSYLAPAPEQSRA
;
A
#
# COMPACT_ATOMS: atom_id res chain seq x y z
N GLY A 1 -6.85 5.61 -2.11
CA GLY A 1 -5.91 6.37 -1.26
C GLY A 1 -6.41 7.78 -0.98
N MET A 2 -6.54 8.63 -1.99
CA MET A 2 -6.97 10.04 -1.82
C MET A 2 -8.29 10.18 -1.04
N THR A 3 -9.26 9.34 -1.27
CA THR A 3 -10.52 9.28 -0.51
C THR A 3 -10.27 9.12 1.00
N MET A 4 -9.25 8.33 1.37
CA MET A 4 -8.89 8.14 2.78
C MET A 4 -8.30 9.40 3.42
N ALA A 5 -7.55 10.22 2.66
CA ALA A 5 -7.06 11.49 3.17
C ALA A 5 -8.22 12.43 3.52
N THR A 6 -9.17 12.61 2.60
CA THR A 6 -10.36 13.45 2.83
C THR A 6 -11.20 12.91 3.99
N TYR A 7 -11.46 11.60 4.01
CA TYR A 7 -12.23 10.95 5.07
C TYR A 7 -11.56 11.12 6.45
N ALA A 8 -10.26 10.92 6.54
CA ALA A 8 -9.51 11.09 7.78
C ALA A 8 -9.52 12.55 8.24
N ALA A 9 -9.27 13.50 7.33
CA ALA A 9 -9.29 14.92 7.65
C ALA A 9 -10.65 15.39 8.18
N GLN A 10 -11.75 15.03 7.53
CA GLN A 10 -13.11 15.42 7.95
C GLN A 10 -13.47 14.84 9.32
N ASN A 11 -13.19 13.55 9.54
CA ASN A 11 -13.50 12.91 10.82
C ASN A 11 -12.57 13.38 11.94
N TYR A 12 -11.34 13.73 11.61
CA TYR A 12 -10.40 14.33 12.57
C TYR A 12 -10.87 15.72 12.99
N GLY A 13 -11.27 16.58 12.05
CA GLY A 13 -11.85 17.91 12.35
C GLY A 13 -13.15 17.81 13.15
N ALA A 14 -13.92 16.73 13.01
CA ALA A 14 -15.12 16.47 13.81
C ALA A 14 -14.83 15.77 15.17
N GLY A 15 -13.57 15.52 15.52
CA GLY A 15 -13.18 14.82 16.77
C GLY A 15 -13.54 13.33 16.81
N ASN A 16 -13.93 12.74 15.68
CA ASN A 16 -14.45 11.35 15.64
C ASN A 16 -13.38 10.31 15.30
N VAL A 17 -12.43 10.12 16.21
CA VAL A 17 -11.32 9.15 16.07
C VAL A 17 -11.80 7.70 15.86
N PRO A 18 -12.83 7.19 16.58
CA PRO A 18 -13.30 5.82 16.36
C PRO A 18 -13.80 5.58 14.93
N ARG A 19 -14.39 6.60 14.30
CA ARG A 19 -14.84 6.52 12.91
C ARG A 19 -13.67 6.43 11.94
N ILE A 20 -12.58 7.15 12.18
CA ILE A 20 -11.34 7.03 11.39
C ILE A 20 -10.83 5.60 11.41
N ARG A 21 -10.70 4.99 12.59
CA ARG A 21 -10.24 3.59 12.74
C ARG A 21 -11.11 2.60 11.98
N ARG A 22 -12.43 2.72 12.12
CA ARG A 22 -13.38 1.85 11.39
C ARG A 22 -13.27 2.03 9.88
N GLY A 23 -13.19 3.26 9.40
CA GLY A 23 -13.06 3.56 7.97
C GLY A 23 -11.75 3.02 7.38
N VAL A 24 -10.63 3.17 8.09
CA VAL A 24 -9.34 2.60 7.67
C VAL A 24 -9.43 1.08 7.60
N LEU A 25 -10.00 0.42 8.62
CA LEU A 25 -10.13 -1.04 8.63
C LEU A 25 -11.03 -1.53 7.47
N GLN A 26 -12.17 -0.90 7.25
CA GLN A 26 -13.08 -1.24 6.15
C GLN A 26 -12.41 -1.04 4.79
N CYS A 27 -11.73 0.09 4.59
CA CYS A 27 -10.99 0.37 3.37
C CYS A 27 -9.85 -0.65 3.15
N ALA A 28 -9.13 -1.01 4.22
CA ALA A 28 -8.07 -2.01 4.17
C ALA A 28 -8.63 -3.40 3.77
N MET A 29 -9.71 -3.85 4.40
CA MET A 29 -10.34 -5.13 4.05
C MET A 29 -10.79 -5.17 2.60
N MET A 30 -11.48 -4.13 2.12
CA MET A 30 -11.94 -4.04 0.73
C MET A 30 -10.75 -4.01 -0.25
N SER A 31 -9.75 -3.19 0.00
CA SER A 31 -8.60 -3.03 -0.89
C SER A 31 -7.72 -4.27 -0.92
N VAL A 32 -7.48 -4.91 0.24
CA VAL A 32 -6.71 -6.16 0.32
C VAL A 32 -7.45 -7.30 -0.39
N SER A 33 -8.77 -7.44 -0.17
CA SER A 33 -9.58 -8.46 -0.87
C SER A 33 -9.52 -8.27 -2.38
N PHE A 34 -9.68 -7.03 -2.86
CA PHE A 34 -9.56 -6.72 -4.28
C PHE A 34 -8.15 -7.00 -4.81
N SER A 35 -7.10 -6.65 -4.06
CA SER A 35 -5.71 -6.89 -4.45
C SER A 35 -5.40 -8.39 -4.56
N ILE A 36 -5.94 -9.22 -3.66
CA ILE A 36 -5.79 -10.68 -3.72
C ILE A 36 -6.46 -11.23 -4.97
N VAL A 37 -7.70 -10.81 -5.25
CA VAL A 37 -8.43 -11.25 -6.46
C VAL A 37 -7.64 -10.86 -7.71
N MET A 38 -7.18 -9.61 -7.81
CA MET A 38 -6.38 -9.15 -8.95
C MET A 38 -5.02 -9.85 -9.04
N GLY A 39 -4.39 -10.16 -7.91
CA GLY A 39 -3.19 -10.98 -7.87
C GLY A 39 -3.41 -12.37 -8.45
N ILE A 40 -4.50 -13.04 -8.08
CA ILE A 40 -4.88 -14.34 -8.65
C ILE A 40 -5.14 -14.22 -10.15
N VAL A 41 -5.92 -13.24 -10.57
CA VAL A 41 -6.22 -13.00 -12.00
C VAL A 41 -4.93 -12.79 -12.80
N ASN A 42 -4.00 -11.98 -12.31
CA ASN A 42 -2.72 -11.74 -12.98
C ASN A 42 -1.83 -13.00 -13.04
N ASN A 43 -1.87 -13.85 -12.02
CA ASN A 43 -1.11 -15.11 -12.04
C ASN A 43 -1.71 -16.15 -12.99
N VAL A 44 -3.04 -16.27 -13.01
CA VAL A 44 -3.74 -17.31 -13.82
C VAL A 44 -3.90 -16.86 -15.28
N PHE A 45 -4.30 -15.64 -15.50
CA PHE A 45 -4.65 -15.12 -16.83
C PHE A 45 -3.62 -14.14 -17.41
N GLY A 46 -2.52 -13.87 -16.71
CA GLY A 46 -1.56 -12.84 -17.09
C GLY A 46 -0.99 -13.02 -18.50
N LYS A 47 -0.64 -14.25 -18.90
CA LYS A 47 -0.15 -14.50 -20.27
C LYS A 47 -1.19 -14.13 -21.33
N ASN A 48 -2.47 -14.44 -21.09
CA ASN A 48 -3.55 -14.11 -22.00
C ASN A 48 -3.79 -12.59 -22.05
N LEU A 49 -3.72 -11.92 -20.89
CA LEU A 49 -3.86 -10.46 -20.80
C LEU A 49 -2.71 -9.74 -21.53
N ILE A 50 -1.48 -10.19 -21.33
CA ILE A 50 -0.31 -9.64 -22.02
C ILE A 50 -0.42 -9.89 -23.52
N GLY A 51 -0.87 -11.08 -23.93
CA GLY A 51 -1.03 -11.46 -25.33
C GLY A 51 -2.05 -10.61 -26.11
N LEU A 52 -2.97 -9.92 -25.43
CA LEU A 52 -3.85 -8.92 -26.07
C LEU A 52 -3.12 -7.67 -26.56
N PHE A 53 -1.98 -7.35 -25.94
CA PHE A 53 -1.18 -6.15 -26.24
C PHE A 53 0.10 -6.47 -27.02
N VAL A 54 0.64 -7.68 -26.84
CA VAL A 54 1.91 -8.12 -27.44
C VAL A 54 1.63 -9.29 -28.38
N VAL A 55 1.70 -9.04 -29.67
CA VAL A 55 1.48 -10.04 -30.71
C VAL A 55 2.81 -10.42 -31.37
N GLY A 56 3.08 -11.73 -31.49
CA GLY A 56 4.24 -12.22 -32.24
C GLY A 56 5.57 -12.29 -31.47
N HIS A 57 5.59 -11.98 -30.17
CA HIS A 57 6.79 -12.02 -29.33
C HIS A 57 6.59 -12.84 -28.06
N PRO A 58 6.66 -14.17 -28.11
CA PRO A 58 6.40 -15.05 -26.94
C PRO A 58 7.39 -14.81 -25.79
N GLU A 59 8.65 -14.47 -26.10
CA GLU A 59 9.68 -14.16 -25.10
C GLU A 59 9.31 -12.96 -24.23
N VAL A 60 8.69 -11.94 -24.84
CA VAL A 60 8.23 -10.74 -24.13
C VAL A 60 7.06 -11.09 -23.21
N ILE A 61 6.16 -11.97 -23.66
CA ILE A 61 5.00 -12.42 -22.87
C ILE A 61 5.49 -13.18 -21.62
N GLU A 62 6.46 -14.06 -21.75
CA GLU A 62 7.02 -14.81 -20.62
C GLU A 62 7.72 -13.90 -19.60
N THR A 63 8.53 -12.96 -20.09
CA THR A 63 9.22 -11.99 -19.26
C THR A 63 8.24 -11.08 -18.51
N ALA A 64 7.21 -10.58 -19.20
CA ALA A 64 6.16 -9.77 -18.59
C ALA A 64 5.32 -10.54 -17.58
N GLN A 65 5.10 -11.84 -17.81
CA GLN A 65 4.39 -12.70 -16.85
C GLN A 65 5.15 -12.85 -15.53
N ILE A 66 6.48 -12.98 -15.56
CA ILE A 66 7.32 -13.02 -14.34
C ILE A 66 7.10 -11.73 -13.53
N TYR A 67 7.13 -10.57 -14.20
CA TYR A 67 6.89 -9.29 -13.56
C TYR A 67 5.48 -9.21 -12.92
N LEU A 68 4.44 -9.60 -13.67
CA LEU A 68 3.06 -9.59 -13.17
C LEU A 68 2.85 -10.55 -12.00
N ALA A 69 3.45 -11.75 -12.05
CA ALA A 69 3.33 -12.74 -10.99
C ALA A 69 3.96 -12.24 -9.69
N ILE A 70 5.20 -11.73 -9.74
CA ILE A 70 5.92 -11.23 -8.55
C ILE A 70 5.20 -10.02 -7.96
N ASN A 71 4.94 -8.99 -8.77
CA ASN A 71 4.33 -7.75 -8.28
C ASN A 71 2.85 -7.95 -7.92
N GLY A 72 2.10 -8.70 -8.73
CA GLY A 72 0.68 -8.99 -8.49
C GLY A 72 0.44 -9.72 -7.18
N SER A 73 1.32 -10.64 -6.81
CA SER A 73 1.26 -11.35 -5.52
C SER A 73 1.46 -10.44 -4.32
N CYS A 74 2.08 -9.28 -4.50
CA CYS A 74 2.41 -8.32 -3.44
C CYS A 74 1.52 -7.05 -3.45
N TYR A 75 0.52 -6.95 -4.32
CA TYR A 75 -0.37 -5.78 -4.40
C TYR A 75 -1.12 -5.47 -3.11
N PHE A 76 -1.35 -6.46 -2.24
CA PHE A 76 -1.98 -6.22 -0.96
C PHE A 76 -1.10 -5.34 -0.04
N ILE A 77 0.23 -5.45 -0.12
CA ILE A 77 1.17 -4.60 0.61
C ILE A 77 1.09 -3.18 0.09
N LEU A 78 1.07 -3.01 -1.23
CA LEU A 78 0.94 -1.71 -1.89
C LEU A 78 -0.38 -1.02 -1.51
N SER A 79 -1.48 -1.78 -1.41
CA SER A 79 -2.77 -1.23 -1.02
C SER A 79 -2.77 -0.70 0.42
N LEU A 80 -2.17 -1.44 1.36
CA LEU A 80 -2.01 -1.02 2.76
C LEU A 80 -1.09 0.20 2.88
N LEU A 81 0.01 0.22 2.14
CA LEU A 81 0.94 1.35 2.07
C LEU A 81 0.20 2.64 1.71
N PHE A 82 -0.61 2.63 0.65
CA PHE A 82 -1.38 3.80 0.24
C PHE A 82 -2.45 4.20 1.26
N ILE A 83 -3.13 3.26 1.89
CA ILE A 83 -4.14 3.55 2.90
C ILE A 83 -3.50 4.26 4.09
N PHE A 84 -2.41 3.75 4.64
CA PHE A 84 -1.72 4.38 5.77
C PHE A 84 -1.11 5.72 5.39
N ARG A 85 -0.46 5.82 4.23
CA ARG A 85 0.14 7.06 3.71
C ARG A 85 -0.89 8.18 3.63
N TYR A 86 -1.98 7.96 2.93
CA TYR A 86 -3.02 8.97 2.74
C TYR A 86 -3.82 9.27 4.02
N THR A 87 -4.02 8.28 4.90
CA THR A 87 -4.64 8.53 6.21
C THR A 87 -3.77 9.46 7.05
N LEU A 88 -2.46 9.22 7.15
CA LEU A 88 -1.53 10.09 7.88
C LEU A 88 -1.48 11.49 7.29
N GLN A 89 -1.47 11.61 5.96
CA GLN A 89 -1.55 12.92 5.29
C GLN A 89 -2.85 13.65 5.63
N GLY A 90 -3.99 12.94 5.63
CA GLY A 90 -5.29 13.50 6.03
C GLY A 90 -5.34 13.95 7.48
N LEU A 91 -4.51 13.37 8.35
CA LEU A 91 -4.34 13.78 9.74
C LEU A 91 -3.34 14.94 9.91
N GLY A 92 -2.87 15.54 8.82
CA GLY A 92 -1.90 16.63 8.82
C GLY A 92 -0.45 16.21 9.02
N GLN A 93 -0.15 14.91 9.00
CA GLN A 93 1.22 14.40 9.13
C GLN A 93 1.86 14.24 7.75
N SER A 94 2.70 15.18 7.35
CA SER A 94 3.40 15.13 6.05
C SER A 94 4.80 14.51 6.15
N PHE A 95 5.46 14.63 7.30
CA PHE A 95 6.85 14.19 7.47
C PHE A 95 7.00 12.68 7.29
N VAL A 96 6.21 11.87 7.97
CA VAL A 96 6.32 10.40 7.91
C VAL A 96 6.00 9.85 6.51
N PRO A 97 4.91 10.25 5.83
CA PRO A 97 4.66 9.87 4.45
C PRO A 97 5.78 10.26 3.47
N THR A 98 6.38 11.43 3.65
CA THR A 98 7.52 11.88 2.81
C THR A 98 8.75 11.02 3.06
N PHE A 99 9.10 10.79 4.33
CA PHE A 99 10.22 9.92 4.69
C PHE A 99 10.03 8.50 4.17
N ALA A 100 8.83 7.93 4.30
CA ALA A 100 8.49 6.62 3.76
C ALA A 100 8.64 6.56 2.24
N GLY A 101 8.32 7.66 1.52
CA GLY A 101 8.54 7.76 0.08
C GLY A 101 10.02 7.75 -0.30
N ILE A 102 10.86 8.45 0.46
CA ILE A 102 12.32 8.42 0.27
C ILE A 102 12.86 7.01 0.52
N MET A 103 12.43 6.36 1.61
CA MET A 103 12.78 4.97 1.92
C MET A 103 12.38 4.01 0.80
N GLU A 104 11.20 4.19 0.20
CA GLU A 104 10.70 3.40 -0.92
C GLU A 104 11.64 3.48 -2.12
N VAL A 105 12.06 4.69 -2.51
CA VAL A 105 13.00 4.91 -3.62
C VAL A 105 14.37 4.31 -3.30
N CYS A 106 14.92 4.57 -2.12
CA CYS A 106 16.24 4.04 -1.71
C CYS A 106 16.25 2.51 -1.65
N MET A 107 15.24 1.92 -1.02
CA MET A 107 15.11 0.46 -0.92
C MET A 107 14.90 -0.18 -2.29
N GLY A 108 14.08 0.42 -3.15
CA GLY A 108 13.84 -0.06 -4.50
C GLY A 108 15.11 -0.03 -5.35
N ALA A 109 15.86 1.07 -5.32
CA ALA A 109 17.10 1.20 -6.05
C ALA A 109 18.17 0.20 -5.56
N LEU A 110 18.33 0.10 -4.23
CA LEU A 110 19.28 -0.85 -3.64
C LEU A 110 18.92 -2.30 -3.96
N ALA A 111 17.64 -2.65 -3.79
CA ALA A 111 17.14 -3.99 -4.09
C ALA A 111 17.30 -4.33 -5.58
N ALA A 112 17.01 -3.38 -6.49
CA ALA A 112 17.19 -3.57 -7.91
C ALA A 112 18.65 -3.87 -8.26
N LEU A 113 19.59 -3.09 -7.72
CA LEU A 113 21.03 -3.27 -8.00
C LEU A 113 21.56 -4.61 -7.46
N VAL A 114 21.22 -4.96 -6.22
CA VAL A 114 21.73 -6.17 -5.56
C VAL A 114 21.06 -7.42 -6.15
N LEU A 115 19.73 -7.43 -6.23
CA LEU A 115 19.00 -8.62 -6.65
C LEU A 115 19.07 -8.88 -8.15
N ALA A 116 19.18 -7.83 -8.98
CA ALA A 116 19.42 -8.04 -10.40
C ALA A 116 20.78 -8.70 -10.68
N GLY A 117 21.79 -8.38 -9.87
CA GLY A 117 23.09 -9.04 -9.94
C GLY A 117 23.05 -10.52 -9.53
N MET A 118 22.17 -10.90 -8.59
CA MET A 118 22.06 -12.28 -8.06
C MET A 118 21.09 -13.15 -8.84
N PHE A 119 19.93 -12.61 -9.23
CA PHE A 119 18.80 -13.36 -9.79
C PHE A 119 18.37 -12.86 -11.18
N GLY A 120 19.17 -11.99 -11.80
CA GLY A 120 18.84 -11.41 -13.11
C GLY A 120 17.53 -10.63 -13.11
N PHE A 121 16.72 -10.82 -14.15
CA PHE A 121 15.45 -10.09 -14.33
C PHE A 121 14.45 -10.33 -13.20
N ALA A 122 14.32 -11.58 -12.72
CA ALA A 122 13.41 -11.87 -11.60
C ALA A 122 13.80 -11.12 -10.33
N GLY A 123 15.11 -10.98 -10.07
CA GLY A 123 15.63 -10.18 -8.97
C GLY A 123 15.28 -8.69 -9.10
N ALA A 124 15.41 -8.13 -10.30
CA ALA A 124 14.98 -6.76 -10.56
C ALA A 124 13.47 -6.56 -10.31
N CYS A 125 12.63 -7.54 -10.66
CA CYS A 125 11.20 -7.50 -10.40
C CYS A 125 10.85 -7.52 -8.90
N MET A 126 11.67 -8.14 -8.05
CA MET A 126 11.49 -8.19 -6.59
C MET A 126 11.80 -6.84 -5.90
N ALA A 127 12.45 -5.91 -6.59
CA ALA A 127 12.78 -4.60 -6.06
C ALA A 127 11.53 -3.81 -5.61
N ASN A 128 10.45 -3.86 -6.40
CA ASN A 128 9.20 -3.19 -6.06
C ASN A 128 8.54 -3.73 -4.78
N PRO A 129 8.28 -5.04 -4.63
CA PRO A 129 7.76 -5.60 -3.38
C PRO A 129 8.61 -5.25 -2.15
N LEU A 130 9.93 -5.29 -2.26
CA LEU A 130 10.82 -4.93 -1.15
C LEU A 130 10.75 -3.44 -0.80
N ALA A 131 10.68 -2.57 -1.81
CA ALA A 131 10.47 -1.14 -1.61
C ALA A 131 9.14 -0.87 -0.90
N TRP A 132 8.07 -1.55 -1.28
CA TRP A 132 6.74 -1.42 -0.63
C TRP A 132 6.76 -1.90 0.81
N ILE A 133 7.43 -3.03 1.11
CA ILE A 133 7.60 -3.51 2.49
C ILE A 133 8.38 -2.49 3.30
N GLY A 134 9.53 -2.01 2.78
CA GLY A 134 10.37 -1.03 3.46
C GLY A 134 9.64 0.29 3.76
N SER A 135 8.74 0.73 2.90
CA SER A 135 7.93 1.92 3.10
C SER A 135 6.69 1.65 3.99
N CYS A 136 6.08 0.48 3.86
CA CYS A 136 4.87 0.11 4.61
C CYS A 136 5.14 -0.02 6.12
N VAL A 137 6.31 -0.53 6.52
CA VAL A 137 6.68 -0.72 7.93
C VAL A 137 6.65 0.60 8.71
N PRO A 138 7.41 1.65 8.35
CA PRO A 138 7.38 2.91 9.08
C PRO A 138 6.02 3.59 9.04
N LEU A 139 5.27 3.48 7.94
CA LEU A 139 3.91 4.01 7.84
C LEU A 139 2.94 3.30 8.78
N SER A 140 3.04 1.98 8.90
CA SER A 140 2.20 1.18 9.81
C SER A 140 2.47 1.55 11.27
N ILE A 141 3.74 1.66 11.65
CA ILE A 141 4.15 2.05 13.01
C ILE A 141 3.63 3.46 13.32
N ALA A 142 3.86 4.41 12.42
CA ALA A 142 3.39 5.78 12.60
C ALA A 142 1.87 5.88 12.69
N PHE A 143 1.15 5.11 11.88
CA PHE A 143 -0.31 5.04 11.94
C PHE A 143 -0.80 4.52 13.30
N LEU A 144 -0.23 3.41 13.79
CA LEU A 144 -0.61 2.83 15.08
C LEU A 144 -0.32 3.79 16.24
N LEU A 145 0.86 4.43 16.25
CA LEU A 145 1.23 5.43 17.27
C LEU A 145 0.30 6.66 17.23
N THR A 146 -0.02 7.14 16.03
CA THR A 146 -0.94 8.27 15.85
C THR A 146 -2.34 7.93 16.34
N MET A 147 -2.87 6.77 15.96
CA MET A 147 -4.20 6.33 16.41
C MET A 147 -4.25 6.10 17.91
N HIS A 148 -3.19 5.56 18.49
CA HIS A 148 -3.08 5.40 19.95
C HIS A 148 -3.11 6.77 20.64
N ARG A 149 -2.27 7.71 20.21
CA ARG A 149 -2.21 9.07 20.75
C ARG A 149 -3.56 9.80 20.65
N LEU A 150 -4.21 9.71 19.50
CA LEU A 150 -5.51 10.35 19.29
C LEU A 150 -6.61 9.73 20.16
N SER A 151 -6.56 8.44 20.44
CA SER A 151 -7.51 7.77 21.35
C SER A 151 -7.38 8.24 22.79
N TYR A 152 -6.19 8.65 23.22
CA TYR A 152 -6.00 9.22 24.56
C TYR A 152 -6.41 10.69 24.66
N LEU A 153 -6.31 11.43 23.57
CA LEU A 153 -6.64 12.86 23.52
C LEU A 153 -8.12 13.10 23.19
N ALA A 154 -8.84 12.11 22.68
CA ALA A 154 -10.27 12.22 22.45
C ALA A 154 -11.00 12.27 23.81
N PRO A 155 -11.78 13.36 24.10
CA PRO A 155 -12.63 13.36 25.29
C PRO A 155 -13.56 12.16 25.26
N ALA A 156 -13.80 11.56 26.43
CA ALA A 156 -14.78 10.48 26.57
C ALA A 156 -16.10 10.91 25.88
N PRO A 157 -16.78 10.01 25.16
CA PRO A 157 -18.05 10.38 24.54
C PRO A 157 -18.96 10.92 25.64
N GLU A 158 -19.41 12.17 25.48
CA GLU A 158 -20.46 12.73 26.34
C GLU A 158 -21.65 11.76 26.24
N GLN A 159 -21.77 10.93 27.30
CA GLN A 159 -22.95 10.13 27.45
C GLN A 159 -24.13 11.11 27.45
N SER A 160 -24.93 11.01 26.39
CA SER A 160 -26.27 11.55 26.25
C SER A 160 -26.81 12.07 27.59
N ARG A 161 -26.78 13.39 27.78
CA ARG A 161 -27.71 14.00 28.71
C ARG A 161 -29.08 13.93 28.05
N ALA A 162 -29.81 12.87 28.42
CA ALA A 162 -31.23 12.76 28.19
C ALA A 162 -31.97 13.86 29.01
#